data_afe6acf1e480743653823951adcb238b
#
_entry.id   afe6acf1e480743653823951adcb238b
#
_cell.length_a   1.000
_cell.length_b   1.000
_cell.length_c   1.000
_cell.angle_alpha   90.00
_cell.angle_beta   90.00
_cell.angle_gamma   90.00
#
_symmetry.space_group_name_H-M   'P 1'
#
loop_
_entity.id
_entity.type
_entity.pdbx_description
1 polymer ?
#
loop_
_entity_poly.entity_id
_entity_poly.type
_entity_poly.pdbx_seq_one_letter_code
_entity_poly.pdbx_strand_id
1 'polypeptide(L)'
;MSDNKALYAVPEGFDQRKEGVTYGELKVIEYESKTTGTVRKSNIIIPAGYSEDKEYPVLYLLHGIGGDMNEWLGGEPVNVIGNLIASGEAEDMIVVIPNVRARANDAGNPPDIFSLGHFAAFDNFINDLRDDLMPYIEANYSIKKGRENTAIGGLSMGGRESLYIGFTMADTFGYVGAFCPAPGVLPYENMNNVAENGLFKPETFKPAEGYESYIMIV
;
A
#
# COMPACT_ATOMS: atom_id res chain seq x y z
N MET A 1 9.98 -36.60 -5.49
CA MET A 1 9.26 -35.31 -5.36
C MET A 1 10.04 -34.51 -4.34
N SER A 2 10.87 -33.56 -4.77
CA SER A 2 11.61 -32.70 -3.87
C SER A 2 10.64 -31.76 -3.17
N ASP A 3 10.73 -31.70 -1.85
CA ASP A 3 9.91 -30.82 -1.01
C ASP A 3 10.12 -29.35 -1.37
N ASN A 4 9.31 -28.85 -2.29
CA ASN A 4 9.20 -27.41 -2.58
C ASN A 4 8.57 -26.60 -1.43
N LYS A 5 8.21 -27.25 -0.33
CA LYS A 5 7.68 -26.60 0.88
C LYS A 5 8.69 -25.69 1.59
N ALA A 6 9.99 -25.94 1.46
CA ALA A 6 10.99 -25.18 2.20
C ALA A 6 11.30 -23.78 1.63
N LEU A 7 11.03 -23.54 0.33
CA LEU A 7 11.33 -22.26 -0.34
C LEU A 7 10.35 -21.14 0.03
N TYR A 8 9.16 -21.47 0.53
CA TYR A 8 8.09 -20.50 0.86
C TYR A 8 7.57 -20.66 2.29
N ALA A 9 8.29 -21.39 3.12
CA ALA A 9 7.90 -21.52 4.53
C ALA A 9 8.15 -20.18 5.23
N VAL A 10 7.09 -19.62 5.78
CA VAL A 10 7.18 -18.46 6.65
C VAL A 10 7.98 -18.83 7.89
N PRO A 11 8.99 -18.06 8.31
CA PRO A 11 9.74 -18.34 9.51
C PRO A 11 8.83 -18.41 10.74
N GLU A 12 9.02 -19.40 11.60
CA GLU A 12 8.25 -19.53 12.84
C GLU A 12 8.42 -18.28 13.71
N GLY A 13 7.29 -17.73 14.19
CA GLY A 13 7.25 -16.56 15.07
C GLY A 13 7.68 -15.24 14.38
N PHE A 14 7.66 -15.17 13.04
CA PHE A 14 8.02 -13.95 12.32
C PHE A 14 7.13 -12.76 12.67
N ASP A 15 5.88 -13.02 13.00
CA ASP A 15 4.82 -12.08 13.39
C ASP A 15 4.71 -11.85 14.91
N GLN A 16 5.53 -12.55 15.70
CA GLN A 16 5.51 -12.44 17.15
C GLN A 16 6.57 -11.47 17.66
N ARG A 17 6.25 -10.78 18.74
CA ARG A 17 7.23 -9.92 19.43
C ARG A 17 8.35 -10.76 20.02
N LYS A 18 9.59 -10.31 19.82
CA LYS A 18 10.80 -10.93 20.32
C LYS A 18 11.34 -10.14 21.52
N GLU A 19 11.88 -10.85 22.50
CA GLU A 19 12.53 -10.23 23.66
C GLU A 19 13.72 -9.36 23.22
N GLY A 20 13.87 -8.18 23.82
CA GLY A 20 14.95 -7.25 23.52
C GLY A 20 14.77 -6.42 22.23
N VAL A 21 13.71 -6.62 21.47
CA VAL A 21 13.39 -5.83 20.27
C VAL A 21 12.50 -4.65 20.65
N THR A 22 12.88 -3.46 20.21
CA THR A 22 12.03 -2.25 20.31
C THR A 22 11.22 -2.10 19.03
N TYR A 23 9.91 -1.99 19.20
CA TYR A 23 8.96 -1.92 18.07
C TYR A 23 8.49 -0.50 17.82
N GLY A 24 8.12 -0.23 16.57
CA GLY A 24 7.48 1.02 16.18
C GLY A 24 6.14 1.25 16.86
N GLU A 25 5.63 2.45 16.75
CA GLU A 25 4.35 2.88 17.32
C GLU A 25 3.28 2.98 16.21
N LEU A 26 2.15 2.29 16.41
CA LEU A 26 0.96 2.41 15.56
C LEU A 26 0.11 3.58 16.05
N LYS A 27 -0.21 4.52 15.16
CA LYS A 27 -1.09 5.67 15.42
C LYS A 27 -2.16 5.77 14.35
N VAL A 28 -3.25 6.46 14.67
CA VAL A 28 -4.24 6.92 13.70
C VAL A 28 -4.00 8.40 13.44
N ILE A 29 -3.94 8.76 12.16
CA ILE A 29 -3.87 10.15 11.70
C ILE A 29 -5.17 10.54 11.02
N GLU A 30 -5.49 11.83 11.03
CA GLU A 30 -6.59 12.44 10.31
C GLU A 30 -6.03 13.50 9.37
N TYR A 31 -6.56 13.55 8.14
CA TYR A 31 -6.16 14.53 7.14
C TYR A 31 -7.36 15.03 6.35
N GLU A 32 -7.33 16.29 5.96
CA GLU A 32 -8.33 16.90 5.08
C GLU A 32 -8.12 16.38 3.66
N SER A 33 -9.12 15.67 3.11
CA SER A 33 -9.12 15.25 1.71
C SER A 33 -10.00 16.17 0.89
N LYS A 34 -9.38 16.94 0.03
CA LYS A 34 -10.09 17.77 -0.97
C LYS A 34 -10.73 16.88 -2.03
N THR A 35 -10.09 15.77 -2.35
CA THR A 35 -10.56 14.77 -3.31
C THR A 35 -11.93 14.20 -2.92
N THR A 36 -12.16 13.96 -1.64
CA THR A 36 -13.43 13.39 -1.14
C THR A 36 -14.33 14.44 -0.50
N GLY A 37 -13.82 15.63 -0.18
CA GLY A 37 -14.53 16.68 0.55
C GLY A 37 -14.78 16.34 2.03
N THR A 38 -13.97 15.43 2.61
CA THR A 38 -14.13 14.96 4.00
C THR A 38 -12.79 14.88 4.71
N VAL A 39 -12.83 14.82 6.05
CA VAL A 39 -11.71 14.37 6.85
C VAL A 39 -11.58 12.85 6.71
N ARG A 40 -10.41 12.37 6.31
CA ARG A 40 -10.12 10.94 6.18
C ARG A 40 -9.12 10.48 7.23
N LYS A 41 -9.10 9.16 7.47
CA LYS A 41 -8.20 8.53 8.44
C LYS A 41 -7.24 7.58 7.76
N SER A 42 -6.06 7.46 8.35
CA SER A 42 -5.08 6.44 8.00
C SER A 42 -4.42 5.92 9.27
N ASN A 43 -4.07 4.65 9.29
CA ASN A 43 -3.07 4.16 10.25
C ASN A 43 -1.68 4.57 9.76
N ILE A 44 -0.78 4.82 10.71
CA ILE A 44 0.63 5.04 10.47
C ILE A 44 1.45 4.27 11.49
N ILE A 45 2.51 3.59 11.05
CA ILE A 45 3.52 2.99 11.92
C ILE A 45 4.75 3.88 11.85
N ILE A 46 5.16 4.40 12.98
CA ILE A 46 6.36 5.21 13.15
C ILE A 46 7.46 4.31 13.70
N PRO A 47 8.67 4.30 13.13
CA PRO A 47 9.73 3.40 13.56
C PRO A 47 10.15 3.66 15.01
N ALA A 48 10.68 2.65 15.67
CA ALA A 48 11.24 2.78 17.01
C ALA A 48 12.36 3.83 17.02
N GLY A 49 12.33 4.73 18.00
CA GLY A 49 13.33 5.80 18.09
C GLY A 49 13.24 6.85 16.99
N TYR A 50 12.04 7.04 16.43
CA TYR A 50 11.78 8.13 15.47
C TYR A 50 12.29 9.48 16.01
N SER A 51 12.94 10.23 15.12
CA SER A 51 13.45 11.57 15.41
C SER A 51 13.23 12.47 14.19
N GLU A 52 12.91 13.72 14.41
CA GLU A 52 12.81 14.73 13.35
C GLU A 52 14.16 15.09 12.74
N ASP A 53 15.27 14.71 13.40
CA ASP A 53 16.64 14.89 12.90
C ASP A 53 17.07 13.82 11.88
N LYS A 54 16.24 12.81 11.64
CA LYS A 54 16.45 11.74 10.66
C LYS A 54 15.34 11.76 9.62
N GLU A 55 15.66 11.33 8.41
CA GLU A 55 14.68 11.10 7.35
C GLU A 55 14.46 9.59 7.14
N TYR A 56 13.20 9.20 6.90
CA TYR A 56 12.78 7.80 6.80
C TYR A 56 12.12 7.52 5.45
N PRO A 57 12.45 6.41 4.78
CA PRO A 57 11.69 5.95 3.63
C PRO A 57 10.24 5.66 4.03
N VAL A 58 9.34 5.69 3.05
CA VAL A 58 7.90 5.53 3.27
C VAL A 58 7.36 4.36 2.47
N LEU A 59 6.59 3.49 3.14
CA LEU A 59 5.81 2.42 2.54
C LEU A 59 4.32 2.71 2.69
N TYR A 60 3.58 2.74 1.58
CA TYR A 60 2.12 2.80 1.56
C TYR A 60 1.55 1.40 1.37
N LEU A 61 0.69 0.93 2.31
CA LEU A 61 0.06 -0.40 2.27
C LEU A 61 -1.45 -0.30 2.03
N LEU A 62 -1.91 -0.83 0.91
CA LEU A 62 -3.27 -0.70 0.40
C LEU A 62 -4.10 -1.96 0.67
N HIS A 63 -5.29 -1.77 1.24
CA HIS A 63 -6.21 -2.86 1.58
C HIS A 63 -7.02 -3.39 0.39
N GLY A 64 -7.64 -4.57 0.56
CA GLY A 64 -8.50 -5.21 -0.44
C GLY A 64 -9.92 -4.63 -0.49
N ILE A 65 -10.78 -5.24 -1.33
CA ILE A 65 -12.11 -4.72 -1.73
C ILE A 65 -13.04 -4.43 -0.55
N GLY A 66 -13.09 -5.29 0.46
CA GLY A 66 -13.96 -5.16 1.63
C GLY A 66 -13.28 -4.60 2.87
N GLY A 67 -11.95 -4.44 2.80
CA GLY A 67 -11.12 -3.99 3.91
C GLY A 67 -11.27 -2.49 4.21
N ASP A 68 -10.46 -2.01 5.11
CA ASP A 68 -10.24 -0.62 5.44
C ASP A 68 -8.80 -0.46 5.96
N MET A 69 -8.46 0.69 6.52
CA MET A 69 -7.12 0.94 7.08
C MET A 69 -6.68 -0.08 8.14
N ASN A 70 -7.56 -0.93 8.65
CA ASN A 70 -7.24 -1.93 9.67
C ASN A 70 -6.96 -3.32 9.10
N GLU A 71 -7.22 -3.58 7.81
CA GLU A 71 -7.05 -4.93 7.23
C GLU A 71 -5.64 -5.49 7.43
N TRP A 72 -4.61 -4.68 7.16
CA TRP A 72 -3.22 -5.07 7.34
C TRP A 72 -2.82 -5.33 8.80
N LEU A 73 -3.56 -4.76 9.77
CA LEU A 73 -3.26 -4.97 11.20
C LEU A 73 -3.49 -6.42 11.61
N GLY A 74 -4.34 -7.17 10.90
CA GLY A 74 -4.52 -8.61 11.10
C GLY A 74 -3.28 -9.46 10.83
N GLY A 75 -2.27 -8.91 10.11
CA GLY A 75 -0.98 -9.53 9.83
C GLY A 75 0.16 -9.05 10.74
N GLU A 76 -0.16 -8.37 11.85
CA GLU A 76 0.81 -7.90 12.85
C GLU A 76 1.98 -7.08 12.23
N PRO A 77 1.73 -6.07 11.38
CA PRO A 77 2.78 -5.36 10.63
C PRO A 77 3.81 -4.68 11.53
N VAL A 78 3.42 -4.21 12.72
CA VAL A 78 4.35 -3.63 13.70
C VAL A 78 5.39 -4.65 14.13
N ASN A 79 4.96 -5.91 14.36
CA ASN A 79 5.84 -6.98 14.81
C ASN A 79 6.73 -7.46 13.66
N VAL A 80 6.13 -7.69 12.47
CA VAL A 80 6.86 -8.15 11.28
C VAL A 80 7.95 -7.15 10.90
N ILE A 81 7.60 -5.89 10.75
CA ILE A 81 8.54 -4.83 10.35
C ILE A 81 9.61 -4.62 11.43
N GLY A 82 9.20 -4.57 12.71
CA GLY A 82 10.15 -4.44 13.82
C GLY A 82 11.14 -5.60 13.91
N ASN A 83 10.69 -6.83 13.64
CA ASN A 83 11.58 -8.01 13.58
C ASN A 83 12.57 -7.93 12.42
N LEU A 84 12.13 -7.48 11.23
CA LEU A 84 12.99 -7.30 10.06
C LEU A 84 14.03 -6.20 10.27
N ILE A 85 13.64 -5.09 10.90
CA ILE A 85 14.57 -4.02 11.26
C ILE A 85 15.59 -4.53 12.28
N ALA A 86 15.15 -5.22 13.31
CA ALA A 86 16.04 -5.75 14.36
C ALA A 86 17.02 -6.81 13.83
N SER A 87 16.66 -7.58 12.79
CA SER A 87 17.56 -8.54 12.12
C SER A 87 18.47 -7.91 11.07
N GLY A 88 18.29 -6.61 10.75
CA GLY A 88 19.03 -5.92 9.70
C GLY A 88 18.57 -6.24 8.27
N GLU A 89 17.38 -6.85 8.12
CA GLU A 89 16.76 -7.20 6.83
C GLU A 89 15.91 -6.05 6.27
N ALA A 90 15.58 -5.06 7.09
CA ALA A 90 14.92 -3.83 6.70
C ALA A 90 15.55 -2.62 7.40
N GLU A 91 15.45 -1.46 6.79
CA GLU A 91 15.79 -0.19 7.44
C GLU A 91 14.59 0.41 8.19
N ASP A 92 14.87 1.32 9.12
CA ASP A 92 13.83 2.10 9.79
C ASP A 92 12.97 2.84 8.75
N MET A 93 11.66 2.64 8.77
CA MET A 93 10.74 3.23 7.80
C MET A 93 9.43 3.68 8.44
N ILE A 94 8.77 4.62 7.80
CA ILE A 94 7.38 4.98 8.09
C ILE A 94 6.47 4.12 7.21
N VAL A 95 5.41 3.55 7.80
CA VAL A 95 4.42 2.77 7.05
C VAL A 95 3.06 3.45 7.18
N VAL A 96 2.46 3.81 6.05
CA VAL A 96 1.16 4.46 5.96
C VAL A 96 0.14 3.44 5.46
N ILE A 97 -0.93 3.24 6.20
CA ILE A 97 -1.97 2.24 5.90
C ILE A 97 -3.32 2.98 5.77
N PRO A 98 -3.61 3.56 4.59
CA PRO A 98 -4.80 4.39 4.38
C PRO A 98 -6.05 3.54 4.13
N ASN A 99 -7.21 4.20 4.17
CA ASN A 99 -8.38 3.68 3.50
C ASN A 99 -8.27 3.99 2.00
N VAL A 100 -8.31 2.95 1.15
CA VAL A 100 -8.10 3.08 -0.31
C VAL A 100 -9.37 3.57 -1.03
N ARG A 101 -10.55 3.49 -0.43
CA ARG A 101 -11.78 3.99 -1.06
C ARG A 101 -11.88 5.52 -0.93
N ALA A 102 -11.42 6.25 -1.95
CA ALA A 102 -11.46 7.71 -1.99
C ALA A 102 -12.84 8.23 -2.38
N ARG A 103 -13.77 8.17 -1.41
CA ARG A 103 -15.13 8.72 -1.46
C ARG A 103 -15.56 9.21 -0.07
N ALA A 104 -16.59 10.04 0.01
CA ALA A 104 -17.05 10.64 1.27
C ALA A 104 -17.48 9.58 2.32
N ASN A 105 -18.12 8.49 1.89
CA ASN A 105 -18.41 7.35 2.76
C ASN A 105 -17.42 6.22 2.45
N ASP A 106 -16.39 6.10 3.25
CA ASP A 106 -15.30 5.13 3.10
C ASP A 106 -15.32 4.01 4.16
N ALA A 107 -16.47 3.79 4.81
CA ALA A 107 -16.64 2.72 5.80
C ALA A 107 -16.28 1.34 5.23
N GLY A 108 -15.66 0.49 6.07
CA GLY A 108 -15.32 -0.88 5.73
C GLY A 108 -16.55 -1.73 5.41
N ASN A 109 -16.38 -2.76 4.60
CA ASN A 109 -17.41 -3.73 4.22
C ASN A 109 -18.77 -3.09 3.83
N PRO A 110 -18.77 -2.13 2.89
CA PRO A 110 -20.01 -1.43 2.52
C PRO A 110 -20.97 -2.36 1.75
N PRO A 111 -22.29 -2.09 1.79
CA PRO A 111 -23.29 -2.95 1.13
C PRO A 111 -23.17 -2.96 -0.41
N ASP A 112 -22.50 -1.97 -0.98
CA ASP A 112 -22.29 -1.80 -2.42
C ASP A 112 -20.93 -2.31 -2.93
N ILE A 113 -20.31 -3.24 -2.21
CA ILE A 113 -18.94 -3.73 -2.42
C ILE A 113 -18.62 -4.17 -3.87
N PHE A 114 -19.60 -4.61 -4.64
CA PHE A 114 -19.44 -5.00 -6.05
C PHE A 114 -20.06 -4.00 -7.03
N SER A 115 -20.36 -2.77 -6.59
CA SER A 115 -20.88 -1.74 -7.48
C SER A 115 -19.76 -1.03 -8.24
N LEU A 116 -20.12 -0.46 -9.41
CA LEU A 116 -19.20 0.40 -10.17
C LEU A 116 -18.72 1.61 -9.34
N GLY A 117 -19.60 2.16 -8.49
CA GLY A 117 -19.25 3.28 -7.61
C GLY A 117 -18.20 2.89 -6.56
N HIS A 118 -18.24 1.62 -6.10
CA HIS A 118 -17.23 1.11 -5.18
C HIS A 118 -15.87 0.96 -5.86
N PHE A 119 -15.82 0.39 -7.07
CA PHE A 119 -14.58 0.27 -7.84
C PHE A 119 -14.02 1.65 -8.22
N ALA A 120 -14.87 2.58 -8.65
CA ALA A 120 -14.46 3.95 -8.97
C ALA A 120 -13.86 4.68 -7.74
N ALA A 121 -14.27 4.34 -6.52
CA ALA A 121 -13.68 4.90 -5.31
C ALA A 121 -12.25 4.39 -5.07
N PHE A 122 -11.93 3.15 -5.44
CA PHE A 122 -10.55 2.66 -5.47
C PHE A 122 -9.74 3.37 -6.54
N ASP A 123 -10.25 3.44 -7.78
CA ASP A 123 -9.57 4.11 -8.90
C ASP A 123 -9.30 5.60 -8.60
N ASN A 124 -10.14 6.24 -7.78
CA ASN A 124 -9.96 7.63 -7.36
C ASN A 124 -8.88 7.81 -6.29
N PHE A 125 -8.39 6.72 -5.67
CA PHE A 125 -7.41 6.82 -4.58
C PHE A 125 -6.09 7.46 -5.02
N ILE A 126 -5.68 7.29 -6.26
CA ILE A 126 -4.48 7.94 -6.79
C ILE A 126 -4.52 9.47 -6.62
N ASN A 127 -5.70 10.08 -6.75
CA ASN A 127 -5.88 11.52 -6.57
C ASN A 127 -5.78 11.91 -5.08
N ASP A 128 -6.47 11.18 -4.19
CA ASP A 128 -6.39 11.41 -2.75
C ASP A 128 -4.97 11.17 -2.20
N LEU A 129 -4.31 10.12 -2.68
CA LEU A 129 -2.93 9.84 -2.31
C LEU A 129 -1.99 10.99 -2.69
N ARG A 130 -2.03 11.39 -3.98
CA ARG A 130 -1.11 12.40 -4.53
C ARG A 130 -1.38 13.80 -3.99
N ASP A 131 -2.67 14.19 -3.93
CA ASP A 131 -3.05 15.59 -3.72
C ASP A 131 -3.34 15.92 -2.23
N ASP A 132 -3.63 14.91 -1.42
CA ASP A 132 -4.06 15.09 -0.03
C ASP A 132 -3.18 14.32 0.98
N LEU A 133 -3.08 12.97 0.87
CA LEU A 133 -2.39 12.16 1.90
C LEU A 133 -0.86 12.34 1.87
N MET A 134 -0.22 12.23 0.71
CA MET A 134 1.25 12.38 0.62
C MET A 134 1.71 13.77 1.08
N PRO A 135 1.08 14.88 0.66
CA PRO A 135 1.40 16.20 1.19
C PRO A 135 1.22 16.31 2.72
N TYR A 136 0.19 15.66 3.28
CA TYR A 136 0.00 15.61 4.73
C TYR A 136 1.16 14.88 5.42
N ILE A 137 1.56 13.70 4.91
CA ILE A 137 2.68 12.93 5.45
C ILE A 137 3.97 13.74 5.38
N GLU A 138 4.26 14.38 4.24
CA GLU A 138 5.44 15.23 4.06
C GLU A 138 5.52 16.43 5.00
N ALA A 139 4.35 17.00 5.34
CA ALA A 139 4.27 18.17 6.21
C ALA A 139 4.41 17.82 7.71
N ASN A 140 4.10 16.58 8.11
CA ASN A 140 3.99 16.20 9.52
C ASN A 140 5.04 15.19 9.96
N TYR A 141 5.78 14.57 9.03
CA TYR A 141 6.77 13.54 9.33
C TYR A 141 8.06 13.76 8.56
N SER A 142 9.17 13.37 9.15
CA SER A 142 10.50 13.48 8.56
C SER A 142 10.73 12.35 7.56
N ILE A 143 10.31 12.56 6.32
CA ILE A 143 10.42 11.56 5.26
C ILE A 143 11.64 11.79 4.38
N LYS A 144 12.26 10.70 3.97
CA LYS A 144 13.33 10.69 2.98
C LYS A 144 12.72 10.74 1.59
N LYS A 145 12.97 11.86 0.89
CA LYS A 145 12.40 12.11 -0.44
C LYS A 145 13.09 11.28 -1.52
N GLY A 146 12.39 11.15 -2.63
CA GLY A 146 12.87 10.45 -3.82
C GLY A 146 12.22 9.08 -3.99
N ARG A 147 12.06 8.69 -5.23
CA ARG A 147 11.41 7.43 -5.60
C ARG A 147 12.11 6.18 -5.04
N GLU A 148 13.43 6.26 -4.87
CA GLU A 148 14.27 5.20 -4.28
C GLU A 148 14.01 5.01 -2.78
N ASN A 149 13.23 5.90 -2.16
CA ASN A 149 12.85 5.87 -0.74
C ASN A 149 11.34 5.72 -0.56
N THR A 150 10.58 5.50 -1.65
CA THR A 150 9.12 5.43 -1.60
C THR A 150 8.62 4.14 -2.23
N ALA A 151 7.85 3.40 -1.44
CA ALA A 151 7.25 2.13 -1.82
C ALA A 151 5.73 2.17 -1.72
N ILE A 152 5.06 1.40 -2.59
CA ILE A 152 3.63 1.13 -2.52
C ILE A 152 3.40 -0.36 -2.65
N GLY A 153 2.52 -0.91 -1.82
CA GLY A 153 2.15 -2.32 -1.89
C GLY A 153 0.70 -2.52 -1.48
N GLY A 154 0.08 -3.59 -1.94
CA GLY A 154 -1.31 -3.82 -1.59
C GLY A 154 -1.82 -5.23 -1.89
N LEU A 155 -2.93 -5.59 -1.26
CA LEU A 155 -3.59 -6.88 -1.36
C LEU A 155 -4.85 -6.76 -2.23
N SER A 156 -5.07 -7.71 -3.15
CA SER A 156 -6.30 -7.81 -3.95
C SER A 156 -6.59 -6.49 -4.72
N MET A 157 -7.67 -5.77 -4.42
CA MET A 157 -7.92 -4.44 -5.00
C MET A 157 -6.77 -3.47 -4.70
N GLY A 158 -6.21 -3.48 -3.48
CA GLY A 158 -5.03 -2.70 -3.15
C GLY A 158 -3.80 -3.08 -3.99
N GLY A 159 -3.65 -4.36 -4.35
CA GLY A 159 -2.61 -4.82 -5.28
C GLY A 159 -2.80 -4.29 -6.70
N ARG A 160 -4.05 -4.28 -7.18
CA ARG A 160 -4.43 -3.64 -8.46
C ARG A 160 -4.09 -2.15 -8.45
N GLU A 161 -4.46 -1.45 -7.36
CA GLU A 161 -4.16 -0.02 -7.23
C GLU A 161 -2.65 0.25 -7.07
N SER A 162 -1.91 -0.62 -6.39
CA SER A 162 -0.46 -0.48 -6.29
C SER A 162 0.23 -0.54 -7.65
N LEU A 163 -0.21 -1.44 -8.54
CA LEU A 163 0.27 -1.47 -9.93
C LEU A 163 -0.14 -0.22 -10.69
N TYR A 164 -1.40 0.19 -10.58
CA TYR A 164 -1.90 1.39 -11.26
C TYR A 164 -1.13 2.65 -10.83
N ILE A 165 -1.03 2.88 -9.53
CA ILE A 165 -0.36 4.06 -8.97
C ILE A 165 1.14 4.02 -9.24
N GLY A 166 1.79 2.87 -8.99
CA GLY A 166 3.23 2.74 -9.17
C GLY A 166 3.69 2.95 -10.62
N PHE A 167 2.89 2.50 -11.60
CA PHE A 167 3.21 2.77 -13.01
C PHE A 167 2.82 4.18 -13.47
N THR A 168 1.75 4.76 -12.91
CA THR A 168 1.31 6.12 -13.27
C THR A 168 2.22 7.19 -12.63
N MET A 169 2.68 6.94 -11.40
CA MET A 169 3.55 7.84 -10.63
C MET A 169 4.96 7.24 -10.50
N ALA A 170 5.55 6.82 -11.61
CA ALA A 170 6.86 6.16 -11.63
C ALA A 170 8.01 7.07 -11.18
N ASP A 171 7.82 8.39 -11.23
CA ASP A 171 8.73 9.39 -10.67
C ASP A 171 8.69 9.46 -9.13
N THR A 172 7.65 8.88 -8.53
CA THR A 172 7.41 8.92 -7.08
C THR A 172 7.70 7.57 -6.43
N PHE A 173 7.31 6.46 -7.07
CA PHE A 173 7.43 5.11 -6.52
C PHE A 173 8.51 4.29 -7.21
N GLY A 174 9.58 3.96 -6.47
CA GLY A 174 10.64 3.06 -6.94
C GLY A 174 10.34 1.58 -6.72
N TYR A 175 9.45 1.27 -5.77
CA TYR A 175 9.11 -0.10 -5.37
C TYR A 175 7.61 -0.30 -5.39
N VAL A 176 7.16 -1.38 -6.05
CA VAL A 176 5.75 -1.72 -6.21
C VAL A 176 5.52 -3.17 -5.81
N GLY A 177 4.67 -3.41 -4.81
CA GLY A 177 4.26 -4.74 -4.36
C GLY A 177 2.78 -5.00 -4.68
N ALA A 178 2.47 -6.12 -5.34
CA ALA A 178 1.10 -6.51 -5.63
C ALA A 178 0.85 -7.95 -5.17
N PHE A 179 0.09 -8.10 -4.10
CA PHE A 179 -0.24 -9.40 -3.50
C PHE A 179 -1.62 -9.84 -3.99
N CYS A 180 -1.65 -10.95 -4.76
CA CYS A 180 -2.87 -11.47 -5.39
C CYS A 180 -3.72 -10.34 -6.02
N PRO A 181 -3.16 -9.51 -6.92
CA PRO A 181 -3.84 -8.33 -7.43
C PRO A 181 -5.16 -8.69 -8.11
N ALA A 182 -6.20 -7.92 -7.81
CA ALA A 182 -7.48 -8.06 -8.49
C ALA A 182 -7.34 -7.79 -10.00
N PRO A 183 -8.20 -8.38 -10.85
CA PRO A 183 -8.20 -8.11 -12.29
C PRO A 183 -8.57 -6.65 -12.57
N GLY A 184 -8.23 -6.19 -13.79
CA GLY A 184 -8.60 -4.86 -14.28
C GLY A 184 -7.45 -3.86 -14.34
N VAL A 185 -6.21 -4.25 -14.06
CA VAL A 185 -5.04 -3.45 -14.44
C VAL A 185 -4.95 -3.33 -15.97
N LEU A 186 -5.10 -4.46 -16.67
CA LEU A 186 -5.23 -4.57 -18.11
C LEU A 186 -6.64 -5.02 -18.47
N PRO A 187 -7.08 -4.85 -19.73
CA PRO A 187 -8.34 -5.39 -20.20
C PRO A 187 -8.45 -6.89 -19.89
N TYR A 188 -9.58 -7.33 -19.43
CA TYR A 188 -9.82 -8.70 -19.02
C TYR A 188 -11.24 -9.14 -19.37
N GLU A 189 -11.48 -10.44 -19.29
CA GLU A 189 -12.82 -11.03 -19.43
C GLU A 189 -13.33 -11.38 -18.02
N ASN A 190 -14.49 -10.85 -17.65
CA ASN A 190 -15.08 -11.10 -16.34
C ASN A 190 -15.69 -12.50 -16.25
N MET A 191 -16.18 -12.89 -15.07
CA MET A 191 -16.77 -14.24 -14.82
C MET A 191 -18.00 -14.56 -15.69
N ASN A 192 -18.60 -13.57 -16.34
CA ASN A 192 -19.73 -13.74 -17.26
C ASN A 192 -19.29 -13.74 -18.72
N ASN A 193 -17.99 -13.87 -18.99
CA ASN A 193 -17.36 -13.80 -20.32
C ASN A 193 -17.65 -12.45 -21.04
N VAL A 194 -17.73 -11.36 -20.28
CA VAL A 194 -17.87 -10.02 -20.82
C VAL A 194 -16.51 -9.33 -20.76
N ALA A 195 -16.08 -8.77 -21.88
CA ALA A 195 -14.86 -7.99 -21.96
C ALA A 195 -14.99 -6.68 -21.18
N GLU A 196 -14.04 -6.45 -20.27
CA GLU A 196 -13.95 -5.24 -19.44
C GLU A 196 -12.68 -4.47 -19.78
N ASN A 197 -12.76 -3.17 -19.70
CA ASN A 197 -11.59 -2.31 -19.87
C ASN A 197 -10.70 -2.39 -18.61
N GLY A 198 -9.37 -2.33 -18.83
CA GLY A 198 -8.41 -2.15 -17.76
C GLY A 198 -8.15 -0.67 -17.46
N LEU A 199 -7.41 -0.42 -16.37
CA LEU A 199 -6.87 0.90 -16.04
C LEU A 199 -5.82 1.34 -17.07
N PHE A 200 -5.09 0.40 -17.61
CA PHE A 200 -4.15 0.62 -18.72
C PHE A 200 -4.60 -0.12 -19.99
N LYS A 201 -4.22 0.45 -21.12
CA LYS A 201 -4.18 -0.31 -22.36
C LYS A 201 -2.88 -1.14 -22.39
N PRO A 202 -2.86 -2.32 -23.04
CA PRO A 202 -1.67 -3.17 -23.08
C PRO A 202 -0.40 -2.43 -23.56
N GLU A 203 -0.53 -1.55 -24.53
CA GLU A 203 0.57 -0.77 -25.09
C GLU A 203 1.10 0.34 -24.16
N THR A 204 0.32 0.73 -23.15
CA THR A 204 0.69 1.77 -22.18
C THR A 204 1.15 1.18 -20.85
N PHE A 205 0.92 -0.10 -20.59
CA PHE A 205 1.37 -0.79 -19.38
C PHE A 205 2.84 -1.22 -19.54
N LYS A 206 3.71 -0.26 -19.35
CA LYS A 206 5.18 -0.44 -19.41
C LYS A 206 5.84 0.54 -18.44
N PRO A 207 7.06 0.23 -17.97
CA PRO A 207 7.85 1.18 -17.19
C PRO A 207 7.98 2.52 -17.92
N ALA A 208 7.89 3.62 -17.19
CA ALA A 208 8.16 4.93 -17.74
C ALA A 208 9.64 5.03 -18.15
N GLU A 209 9.91 5.68 -19.28
CA GLU A 209 11.28 5.84 -19.78
C GLU A 209 12.14 6.61 -18.76
N GLY A 210 13.31 6.06 -18.44
CA GLY A 210 14.23 6.63 -17.45
C GLY A 210 13.93 6.24 -16.00
N TYR A 211 12.89 5.42 -15.75
CA TYR A 211 12.56 4.95 -14.40
C TYR A 211 12.63 3.42 -14.33
N GLU A 212 13.62 2.90 -13.62
CA GLU A 212 13.66 1.49 -13.24
C GLU A 212 12.89 1.32 -11.93
N SER A 213 11.95 0.39 -11.89
CA SER A 213 11.16 0.07 -10.69
C SER A 213 11.36 -1.39 -10.30
N TYR A 214 11.42 -1.64 -8.99
CA TYR A 214 11.37 -2.99 -8.45
C TYR A 214 9.90 -3.38 -8.28
N ILE A 215 9.46 -4.42 -9.00
CA ILE A 215 8.08 -4.86 -9.00
C ILE A 215 8.03 -6.30 -8.49
N MET A 216 7.22 -6.52 -7.45
CA MET A 216 6.93 -7.84 -6.91
C MET A 216 5.44 -8.13 -7.06
N ILE A 217 5.11 -9.21 -7.78
CA ILE A 217 3.74 -9.71 -7.92
C ILE A 217 3.71 -11.11 -7.33
N VAL A 218 2.83 -11.37 -6.39
CA VAL A 218 2.69 -12.64 -5.67
C VAL A 218 1.26 -13.14 -5.75
#